data_fc90f148285184505840796362a584ce
#
_entry.id   fc90f148285184505840796362a584ce
#
_cell.length_a   1.000
_cell.length_b   1.000
_cell.length_c   1.000
_cell.angle_alpha   90.00
_cell.angle_beta   90.00
_cell.angle_gamma   90.00
#
_symmetry.space_group_name_H-M   'P 1'
#
loop_
_entity.id
_entity.type
_entity.pdbx_description
1 polymer ?
#
loop_
_entity_poly.entity_id
_entity_poly.type
_entity_poly.pdbx_seq_one_letter_code
_entity_poly.pdbx_strand_id
1 'polypeptide(L)'
;MHCMAALEEHPEADVIYTDEDKVTTDLSEHFQPHLKPDFNLDLLRSNNYICHFLVVRRSVVQTVGGFRREFDGAQDYDFIFRCVEQAREVVHVPEILYHWRTHKSSTADNPASKMYAFEAGRRAIEGNLKRTGTPGTVEHTPDFGFYRVKYPVQGEPLVSVIIPNREEKETLQACVESIFEKTAYKN
;
A
#
# COMPACT_ATOMS: atom_id res chain seq x y z
N MET A 1 8.15 -13.89 18.77
CA MET A 1 8.88 -15.07 18.28
C MET A 1 9.00 -15.00 16.75
N HIS A 2 7.93 -14.99 15.97
CA HIS A 2 7.95 -14.98 14.49
C HIS A 2 8.78 -13.85 13.86
N CYS A 3 8.61 -12.60 14.29
CA CYS A 3 9.44 -11.48 13.79
C CYS A 3 10.94 -11.65 14.14
N MET A 4 11.28 -12.36 15.23
CA MET A 4 12.69 -12.63 15.54
C MET A 4 13.26 -13.73 14.63
N ALA A 5 12.46 -14.76 14.31
CA ALA A 5 12.86 -15.77 13.33
C ALA A 5 13.07 -15.11 11.95
N ALA A 6 12.16 -14.24 11.53
CA ALA A 6 12.33 -13.48 10.29
C ALA A 6 13.62 -12.64 10.27
N LEU A 7 14.04 -12.06 11.42
CA LEU A 7 15.31 -11.33 11.51
C LEU A 7 16.55 -12.25 11.44
N GLU A 8 16.43 -13.51 11.84
CA GLU A 8 17.53 -14.49 11.69
C GLU A 8 17.70 -14.88 10.21
N GLU A 9 16.59 -15.01 9.48
CA GLU A 9 16.60 -15.31 8.04
C GLU A 9 16.94 -14.08 7.19
N HIS A 10 16.54 -12.89 7.63
CA HIS A 10 16.70 -11.60 6.96
C HIS A 10 17.44 -10.59 7.87
N PRO A 11 18.76 -10.74 8.10
CA PRO A 11 19.51 -9.88 9.03
C PRO A 11 19.55 -8.41 8.62
N GLU A 12 19.33 -8.12 7.34
CA GLU A 12 19.26 -6.76 6.80
C GLU A 12 17.86 -6.13 6.90
N ALA A 13 16.85 -6.89 7.36
CA ALA A 13 15.51 -6.36 7.53
C ALA A 13 15.49 -5.18 8.50
N ASP A 14 15.02 -4.05 8.00
CA ASP A 14 14.87 -2.81 8.77
C ASP A 14 13.39 -2.53 9.08
N VAL A 15 12.49 -3.11 8.30
CA VAL A 15 11.04 -3.07 8.50
C VAL A 15 10.47 -4.47 8.34
N ILE A 16 9.64 -4.89 9.29
CA ILE A 16 8.86 -6.13 9.21
C ILE A 16 7.40 -5.79 9.43
N TYR A 17 6.52 -6.39 8.65
CA TYR A 17 5.08 -6.31 8.89
C TYR A 17 4.43 -7.69 8.80
N THR A 18 3.24 -7.82 9.38
CA THR A 18 2.53 -9.10 9.49
C THR A 18 1.10 -8.96 9.00
N ASP A 19 0.43 -10.09 8.82
CA ASP A 19 -1.01 -10.11 8.61
C ASP A 19 -1.77 -9.72 9.88
N GLU A 20 -3.02 -9.37 9.72
CA GLU A 20 -3.92 -8.99 10.81
C GLU A 20 -5.33 -9.51 10.59
N ASP A 21 -6.12 -9.57 11.66
CA ASP A 21 -7.56 -9.75 11.60
C ASP A 21 -8.27 -8.74 12.51
N LYS A 22 -9.57 -8.80 12.51
CA LYS A 22 -10.39 -8.07 13.47
C LYS A 22 -10.91 -9.02 14.55
N VAL A 23 -11.09 -8.47 15.75
CA VAL A 23 -11.68 -9.20 16.88
C VAL A 23 -12.76 -8.36 17.51
N THR A 24 -13.83 -9.01 17.96
CA THR A 24 -14.93 -8.36 18.67
C THR A 24 -14.46 -7.73 19.98
N THR A 25 -15.24 -6.78 20.51
CA THR A 25 -14.89 -6.05 21.75
C THR A 25 -14.67 -6.98 22.95
N ASP A 26 -15.42 -8.10 23.02
CA ASP A 26 -15.33 -9.13 24.06
C ASP A 26 -14.29 -10.22 23.75
N LEU A 27 -13.58 -10.12 22.62
CA LEU A 27 -12.58 -11.06 22.15
C LEU A 27 -13.11 -12.47 21.82
N SER A 28 -14.41 -12.61 21.63
CA SER A 28 -15.06 -13.92 21.40
C SER A 28 -14.99 -14.39 19.96
N GLU A 29 -14.86 -13.48 18.99
CA GLU A 29 -14.91 -13.80 17.57
C GLU A 29 -13.83 -13.04 16.80
N HIS A 30 -13.09 -13.78 15.94
CA HIS A 30 -12.15 -13.26 14.97
C HIS A 30 -12.78 -13.25 13.58
N PHE A 31 -12.62 -12.16 12.84
CA PHE A 31 -13.26 -12.00 11.54
C PHE A 31 -12.46 -11.05 10.62
N GLN A 32 -12.79 -11.05 9.34
CA GLN A 32 -12.16 -10.21 8.31
C GLN A 32 -10.62 -10.27 8.34
N PRO A 33 -10.00 -11.44 8.12
CA PRO A 33 -8.56 -11.53 8.01
C PRO A 33 -8.07 -10.68 6.85
N HIS A 34 -7.01 -9.92 7.07
CA HIS A 34 -6.29 -9.14 6.07
C HIS A 34 -4.95 -9.82 5.83
N LEU A 35 -4.91 -10.70 4.84
CA LEU A 35 -3.71 -11.37 4.37
C LEU A 35 -3.03 -10.44 3.36
N LYS A 36 -1.80 -10.07 3.67
CA LYS A 36 -1.06 -9.03 2.94
C LYS A 36 -0.10 -9.67 1.94
N PRO A 37 0.17 -9.05 0.80
CA PRO A 37 1.23 -9.49 -0.09
C PRO A 37 2.61 -9.11 0.46
N ASP A 38 3.66 -9.65 -0.14
CA ASP A 38 5.02 -9.15 0.02
C ASP A 38 5.11 -7.68 -0.35
N PHE A 39 6.18 -7.02 0.12
CA PHE A 39 6.29 -5.57 -0.01
C PHE A 39 6.18 -5.09 -1.45
N ASN A 40 5.22 -4.21 -1.68
CA ASN A 40 4.98 -3.56 -2.95
C ASN A 40 4.73 -2.07 -2.73
N LEU A 41 5.65 -1.24 -3.21
CA LEU A 41 5.59 0.21 -3.02
C LEU A 41 4.41 0.85 -3.75
N ASP A 42 4.04 0.36 -4.94
CA ASP A 42 2.91 0.92 -5.69
C ASP A 42 1.57 0.57 -5.02
N LEU A 43 1.46 -0.63 -4.45
CA LEU A 43 0.32 -0.98 -3.61
C LEU A 43 0.27 -0.11 -2.35
N LEU A 44 1.42 0.13 -1.70
CA LEU A 44 1.49 1.04 -0.56
C LEU A 44 1.09 2.47 -0.95
N ARG A 45 1.40 2.93 -2.15
CA ARG A 45 0.93 4.22 -2.68
C ARG A 45 -0.56 4.25 -3.03
N SER A 46 -1.21 3.09 -3.09
CA SER A 46 -2.64 2.98 -3.35
C SER A 46 -3.47 2.89 -2.08
N ASN A 47 -2.99 2.27 -1.03
CA ASN A 47 -3.60 2.22 0.29
C ASN A 47 -2.59 1.84 1.37
N ASN A 48 -2.91 2.12 2.63
CA ASN A 48 -2.08 1.73 3.77
C ASN A 48 -2.32 0.25 4.12
N TYR A 49 -1.90 -0.68 3.25
CA TYR A 49 -2.11 -2.11 3.48
C TYR A 49 -1.21 -2.69 4.58
N ILE A 50 -0.07 -2.07 4.89
CA ILE A 50 0.84 -2.52 5.95
C ILE A 50 0.20 -2.36 7.33
N CYS A 51 -0.37 -1.20 7.63
CA CYS A 51 -1.11 -0.82 8.84
C CYS A 51 -0.55 -1.44 10.13
N HIS A 52 -1.06 -2.62 10.54
CA HIS A 52 -0.64 -3.37 11.72
C HIS A 52 -0.26 -4.82 11.33
N PHE A 53 0.65 -5.47 11.96
CA PHE A 53 1.61 -5.11 12.96
C PHE A 53 2.91 -4.67 12.28
N LEU A 54 3.54 -3.62 12.74
CA LEU A 54 4.75 -3.04 12.16
C LEU A 54 5.90 -3.09 13.17
N VAL A 55 7.02 -3.64 12.76
CA VAL A 55 8.29 -3.64 13.50
C VAL A 55 9.33 -2.87 12.70
N VAL A 56 9.99 -1.91 13.30
CA VAL A 56 10.98 -1.05 12.64
C VAL A 56 12.28 -1.06 13.43
N ARG A 57 13.39 -1.22 12.75
CA ARG A 57 14.73 -1.12 13.35
C ARG A 57 14.91 0.27 14.00
N ARG A 58 15.38 0.28 15.24
CA ARG A 58 15.50 1.51 16.03
C ARG A 58 16.32 2.60 15.33
N SER A 59 17.37 2.24 14.61
CA SER A 59 18.19 3.22 13.86
C SER A 59 17.38 3.92 12.76
N VAL A 60 16.49 3.20 12.07
CA VAL A 60 15.57 3.80 11.07
C VAL A 60 14.64 4.79 11.76
N VAL A 61 14.02 4.41 12.88
CA VAL A 61 13.14 5.31 13.66
C VAL A 61 13.90 6.56 14.09
N GLN A 62 15.16 6.43 14.54
CA GLN A 62 15.99 7.58 14.93
C GLN A 62 16.28 8.52 13.74
N THR A 63 16.45 7.96 12.54
CA THR A 63 16.71 8.73 11.31
C THR A 63 15.47 9.48 10.84
N VAL A 64 14.31 8.79 10.79
CA VAL A 64 13.08 9.36 10.22
C VAL A 64 12.29 10.21 11.23
N GLY A 65 12.55 10.05 12.52
CA GLY A 65 11.78 10.67 13.60
C GLY A 65 10.45 9.98 13.87
N GLY A 66 9.69 10.52 14.82
CA GLY A 66 8.40 10.01 15.24
C GLY A 66 7.23 10.36 14.31
N PHE A 67 6.01 10.20 14.82
CA PHE A 67 4.79 10.63 14.14
C PHE A 67 4.74 12.15 14.01
N ARG A 68 4.14 12.63 12.93
CA ARG A 68 4.02 14.04 12.60
C ARG A 68 2.57 14.49 12.69
N ARG A 69 2.32 15.54 13.49
CA ARG A 69 0.97 16.04 13.79
C ARG A 69 0.20 16.49 12.54
N GLU A 70 0.88 16.99 11.52
CA GLU A 70 0.25 17.37 10.26
C GLU A 70 -0.38 16.22 9.49
N PHE A 71 -0.10 14.97 9.90
CA PHE A 71 -0.69 13.75 9.34
C PHE A 71 -1.67 13.07 10.31
N ASP A 72 -2.17 13.76 11.31
CA ASP A 72 -3.16 13.19 12.24
C ASP A 72 -4.32 12.53 11.46
N GLY A 73 -4.65 11.28 11.83
CA GLY A 73 -5.59 10.40 11.13
C GLY A 73 -4.97 9.47 10.08
N ALA A 74 -3.73 9.76 9.61
CA ALA A 74 -2.91 8.89 8.76
C ALA A 74 -1.42 9.00 9.13
N GLN A 75 -1.13 9.26 10.42
CA GLN A 75 0.23 9.44 10.94
C GLN A 75 1.09 8.18 10.80
N ASP A 76 0.48 7.02 10.90
CA ASP A 76 1.11 5.72 10.66
C ASP A 76 1.50 5.54 9.19
N TYR A 77 0.64 5.95 8.26
CA TYR A 77 0.89 5.86 6.83
C TYR A 77 2.09 6.71 6.40
N ASP A 78 2.15 7.97 6.87
CA ASP A 78 3.31 8.83 6.67
C ASP A 78 4.59 8.24 7.30
N PHE A 79 4.46 7.68 8.50
CA PHE A 79 5.59 7.04 9.20
C PHE A 79 6.10 5.82 8.45
N ILE A 80 5.20 4.94 7.97
CA ILE A 80 5.54 3.76 7.17
C ILE A 80 6.31 4.18 5.92
N PHE A 81 5.83 5.17 5.15
CA PHE A 81 6.56 5.66 3.98
C PHE A 81 7.98 6.10 4.32
N ARG A 82 8.15 6.91 5.37
CA ARG A 82 9.49 7.36 5.77
C ARG A 82 10.39 6.22 6.22
N CYS A 83 9.83 5.19 6.86
CA CYS A 83 10.59 4.01 7.27
C CYS A 83 11.02 3.18 6.07
N VAL A 84 10.12 2.86 5.13
CA VAL A 84 10.45 2.05 3.96
C VAL A 84 11.39 2.78 2.99
N GLU A 85 11.38 4.11 2.96
CA GLU A 85 12.32 4.93 2.19
C GLU A 85 13.77 4.83 2.69
N GLN A 86 13.97 4.47 3.95
CA GLN A 86 15.29 4.33 4.59
C GLN A 86 15.67 2.87 4.83
N ALA A 87 14.74 1.95 4.64
CA ALA A 87 14.96 0.53 4.89
C ALA A 87 15.84 -0.10 3.80
N ARG A 88 16.80 -0.91 4.21
CA ARG A 88 17.58 -1.78 3.31
C ARG A 88 16.72 -2.94 2.79
N GLU A 89 15.89 -3.49 3.68
CA GLU A 89 14.99 -4.57 3.37
C GLU A 89 13.68 -4.42 4.15
N VAL A 90 12.56 -4.71 3.48
CA VAL A 90 11.21 -4.75 4.06
C VAL A 90 10.68 -6.16 3.93
N VAL A 91 10.39 -6.81 5.04
CA VAL A 91 10.00 -8.23 5.10
C VAL A 91 8.56 -8.38 5.54
N HIS A 92 7.82 -9.23 4.86
CA HIS A 92 6.50 -9.68 5.24
C HIS A 92 6.59 -11.01 5.99
N VAL A 93 5.92 -11.10 7.12
CA VAL A 93 5.69 -12.36 7.83
C VAL A 93 4.23 -12.75 7.60
N PRO A 94 3.94 -13.78 6.77
CA PRO A 94 2.59 -14.12 6.34
C PRO A 94 1.82 -14.90 7.41
N GLU A 95 1.71 -14.29 8.58
CA GLU A 95 1.00 -14.83 9.75
C GLU A 95 0.19 -13.74 10.42
N ILE A 96 -1.02 -14.08 10.89
CA ILE A 96 -1.87 -13.18 11.64
C ILE A 96 -1.31 -13.04 13.05
N LEU A 97 -0.54 -11.97 13.27
CA LEU A 97 0.11 -11.68 14.56
C LEU A 97 -0.47 -10.42 15.24
N TYR A 98 -1.50 -9.84 14.66
CA TYR A 98 -2.20 -8.69 15.21
C TYR A 98 -3.72 -8.85 15.10
N HIS A 99 -4.42 -8.56 16.20
CA HIS A 99 -5.88 -8.62 16.27
C HIS A 99 -6.44 -7.24 16.59
N TRP A 100 -7.02 -6.60 15.59
CA TRP A 100 -7.58 -5.26 15.74
C TRP A 100 -8.93 -5.34 16.43
N ARG A 101 -8.98 -4.95 17.72
CA ARG A 101 -10.23 -4.91 18.47
C ARG A 101 -11.14 -3.81 17.94
N THR A 102 -12.31 -4.21 17.48
CA THR A 102 -13.34 -3.28 17.00
C THR A 102 -14.18 -2.75 18.17
N HIS A 103 -14.65 -1.52 18.04
CA HIS A 103 -15.65 -0.92 18.93
C HIS A 103 -16.51 0.09 18.16
N LYS A 104 -17.73 0.35 18.65
CA LYS A 104 -18.78 1.15 17.97
C LYS A 104 -18.39 2.61 17.61
N SER A 105 -17.29 3.13 18.14
CA SER A 105 -16.77 4.47 17.81
C SER A 105 -15.49 4.42 16.95
N SER A 106 -15.18 3.25 16.36
CA SER A 106 -13.99 3.09 15.54
C SER A 106 -14.10 3.81 14.20
N THR A 107 -12.96 4.08 13.57
CA THR A 107 -12.86 4.77 12.27
C THR A 107 -13.59 4.02 11.16
N ALA A 108 -13.76 2.71 11.32
CA ALA A 108 -14.42 1.86 10.34
C ALA A 108 -15.94 2.12 10.20
N ASP A 109 -16.58 2.70 11.22
CA ASP A 109 -18.06 2.81 11.26
C ASP A 109 -18.61 4.10 10.61
N ASN A 110 -17.80 5.15 10.46
CA ASN A 110 -18.24 6.40 9.82
C ASN A 110 -17.10 7.08 9.03
N PRO A 111 -16.83 6.64 7.80
CA PRO A 111 -15.79 7.22 6.95
C PRO A 111 -16.00 8.72 6.66
N ALA A 112 -17.25 9.15 6.47
CA ALA A 112 -17.57 10.54 6.11
C ALA A 112 -17.17 11.56 7.20
N SER A 113 -17.17 11.17 8.48
CA SER A 113 -16.73 12.04 9.58
C SER A 113 -15.22 12.25 9.65
N LYS A 114 -14.44 11.55 8.83
CA LYS A 114 -12.97 11.50 8.90
C LYS A 114 -12.28 11.84 7.58
N MET A 115 -12.91 12.69 6.76
CA MET A 115 -12.31 13.19 5.51
C MET A 115 -10.90 13.75 5.72
N TYR A 116 -10.62 14.35 6.88
CA TYR A 116 -9.28 14.84 7.22
C TYR A 116 -8.22 13.74 7.22
N ALA A 117 -8.58 12.50 7.63
CA ALA A 117 -7.66 11.37 7.64
C ALA A 117 -7.32 10.90 6.21
N PHE A 118 -8.33 10.88 5.32
CA PHE A 118 -8.11 10.55 3.91
C PHE A 118 -7.27 11.60 3.21
N GLU A 119 -7.49 12.87 3.52
CA GLU A 119 -6.66 13.96 3.01
C GLU A 119 -5.23 13.89 3.58
N ALA A 120 -5.06 13.51 4.83
CA ALA A 120 -3.74 13.26 5.41
C ALA A 120 -3.03 12.09 4.72
N GLY A 121 -3.75 11.02 4.40
CA GLY A 121 -3.22 9.89 3.62
C GLY A 121 -2.77 10.29 2.22
N ARG A 122 -3.58 11.10 1.51
CA ARG A 122 -3.19 11.65 0.21
C ARG A 122 -1.89 12.43 0.30
N ARG A 123 -1.77 13.34 1.30
CA ARG A 123 -0.53 14.11 1.54
C ARG A 123 0.66 13.22 1.92
N ALA A 124 0.43 12.10 2.61
CA ALA A 124 1.51 11.15 2.94
C ALA A 124 2.11 10.54 1.66
N ILE A 125 1.27 10.17 0.70
CA ILE A 125 1.71 9.67 -0.60
C ILE A 125 2.45 10.76 -1.38
N GLU A 126 1.90 11.97 -1.46
CA GLU A 126 2.58 13.12 -2.10
C GLU A 126 3.94 13.42 -1.48
N GLY A 127 4.02 13.32 -0.15
CA GLY A 127 5.27 13.43 0.59
C GLY A 127 6.29 12.37 0.19
N ASN A 128 5.86 11.12 0.01
CA ASN A 128 6.69 10.03 -0.50
C ASN A 128 7.18 10.32 -1.92
N LEU A 129 6.28 10.67 -2.85
CA LEU A 129 6.65 11.00 -4.23
C LEU A 129 7.70 12.12 -4.27
N LYS A 130 7.50 13.15 -3.46
CA LYS A 130 8.44 14.29 -3.37
C LYS A 130 9.81 13.86 -2.83
N ARG A 131 9.86 13.09 -1.74
CA ARG A 131 11.12 12.65 -1.11
C ARG A 131 11.90 11.70 -2.01
N THR A 132 11.20 10.84 -2.75
CA THR A 132 11.82 9.87 -3.68
C THR A 132 12.12 10.46 -5.07
N GLY A 133 11.75 11.73 -5.32
CA GLY A 133 11.92 12.35 -6.63
C GLY A 133 11.05 11.69 -7.72
N THR A 134 9.99 10.98 -7.35
CA THR A 134 9.11 10.29 -8.29
C THR A 134 8.04 11.27 -8.80
N PRO A 135 7.99 11.58 -10.10
CA PRO A 135 6.96 12.47 -10.64
C PRO A 135 5.60 11.76 -10.60
N GLY A 136 4.56 12.48 -10.17
CA GLY A 136 3.21 11.93 -10.12
C GLY A 136 2.23 12.87 -9.43
N THR A 137 0.95 12.62 -9.62
CA THR A 137 -0.16 13.29 -8.92
C THR A 137 -1.01 12.27 -8.22
N VAL A 138 -1.53 12.62 -7.04
CA VAL A 138 -2.33 11.72 -6.20
C VAL A 138 -3.77 12.19 -6.19
N GLU A 139 -4.68 11.29 -6.53
CA GLU A 139 -6.12 11.54 -6.54
C GLU A 139 -6.83 10.59 -5.54
N HIS A 140 -7.91 11.07 -4.96
CA HIS A 140 -8.84 10.19 -4.25
C HIS A 140 -9.57 9.29 -5.25
N THR A 141 -9.91 8.08 -4.81
CA THR A 141 -10.86 7.22 -5.50
C THR A 141 -12.26 7.37 -4.88
N PRO A 142 -13.32 6.80 -5.46
CA PRO A 142 -14.62 6.71 -4.81
C PRO A 142 -14.59 5.92 -3.49
N ASP A 143 -13.60 5.02 -3.34
CA ASP A 143 -13.45 4.18 -2.15
C ASP A 143 -12.54 4.87 -1.14
N PHE A 144 -13.04 5.08 0.07
CA PHE A 144 -12.28 5.73 1.14
C PHE A 144 -11.02 4.94 1.54
N GLY A 145 -9.91 5.66 1.66
CA GLY A 145 -8.60 5.06 2.01
C GLY A 145 -7.86 4.46 0.82
N PHE A 146 -8.45 4.52 -0.38
CA PHE A 146 -7.78 4.16 -1.62
C PHE A 146 -7.47 5.40 -2.44
N TYR A 147 -6.26 5.40 -3.04
CA TYR A 147 -5.71 6.51 -3.81
C TYR A 147 -5.25 6.03 -5.16
N ARG A 148 -5.25 6.93 -6.12
CA ARG A 148 -4.69 6.70 -7.44
C ARG A 148 -3.51 7.63 -7.68
N VAL A 149 -2.34 7.06 -7.89
CA VAL A 149 -1.18 7.81 -8.35
C VAL A 149 -1.14 7.77 -9.88
N LYS A 150 -1.10 8.94 -10.49
CA LYS A 150 -0.91 9.10 -11.93
C LYS A 150 0.53 9.50 -12.19
N TYR A 151 1.27 8.61 -12.79
CA TYR A 151 2.65 8.87 -13.22
C TYR A 151 2.64 9.43 -14.64
N PRO A 152 3.42 10.49 -14.94
CA PRO A 152 3.58 10.94 -16.31
C PRO A 152 4.37 9.90 -17.09
N VAL A 153 3.88 9.54 -18.25
CA VAL A 153 4.65 8.71 -19.20
C VAL A 153 5.81 9.53 -19.72
N GLN A 154 7.03 9.03 -19.53
CA GLN A 154 8.24 9.70 -20.01
C GLN A 154 8.69 9.08 -21.33
N GLY A 155 8.77 9.92 -22.38
CA GLY A 155 9.12 9.47 -23.73
C GLY A 155 8.01 8.62 -24.36
N GLU A 156 8.40 7.83 -25.34
CA GLU A 156 7.53 6.91 -26.08
C GLU A 156 8.18 5.52 -26.13
N PRO A 157 8.31 4.80 -24.99
CA PRO A 157 8.91 3.47 -24.99
C PRO A 157 8.08 2.49 -25.82
N LEU A 158 8.74 1.57 -26.49
CA LEU A 158 8.05 0.49 -27.21
C LEU A 158 7.31 -0.41 -26.22
N VAL A 159 6.02 -0.59 -26.43
CA VAL A 159 5.17 -1.47 -25.63
C VAL A 159 4.85 -2.74 -26.42
N SER A 160 5.28 -3.89 -25.89
CA SER A 160 4.92 -5.20 -26.45
C SER A 160 3.69 -5.75 -25.75
N VAL A 161 2.62 -6.00 -26.49
CA VAL A 161 1.39 -6.62 -25.99
C VAL A 161 1.42 -8.10 -26.31
N ILE A 162 1.45 -8.95 -25.29
CA ILE A 162 1.43 -10.40 -25.42
C ILE A 162 0.00 -10.90 -25.21
N ILE A 163 -0.61 -11.47 -26.24
CA ILE A 163 -1.98 -11.95 -26.21
C ILE A 163 -1.96 -13.47 -26.35
N PRO A 164 -2.16 -14.25 -25.27
CA PRO A 164 -2.32 -15.69 -25.36
C PRO A 164 -3.62 -16.00 -26.10
N ASN A 165 -3.52 -16.85 -27.13
CA ASN A 165 -4.67 -17.25 -27.93
C ASN A 165 -4.59 -18.73 -28.28
N ARG A 166 -5.75 -19.41 -28.32
CA ARG A 166 -5.89 -20.77 -28.77
C ARG A 166 -7.14 -20.92 -29.64
N GLU A 167 -6.93 -20.91 -30.99
CA GLU A 167 -7.95 -21.17 -32.01
C GLU A 167 -9.18 -20.24 -32.00
N GLU A 168 -9.14 -19.12 -31.25
CA GLU A 168 -10.24 -18.15 -31.13
C GLU A 168 -9.97 -16.92 -32.03
N LYS A 169 -10.07 -17.10 -33.34
CA LYS A 169 -9.72 -16.08 -34.32
C LYS A 169 -10.56 -14.80 -34.17
N GLU A 170 -11.86 -14.92 -34.00
CA GLU A 170 -12.78 -13.77 -33.91
C GLU A 170 -12.52 -12.97 -32.64
N THR A 171 -12.31 -13.65 -31.53
CA THR A 171 -11.98 -12.99 -30.24
C THR A 171 -10.63 -12.29 -30.31
N LEU A 172 -9.62 -12.92 -30.93
CA LEU A 172 -8.30 -12.31 -31.12
C LEU A 172 -8.40 -11.07 -32.01
N GLN A 173 -9.16 -11.18 -33.13
CA GLN A 173 -9.34 -10.04 -34.05
C GLN A 173 -9.99 -8.85 -33.33
N ALA A 174 -11.10 -9.07 -32.61
CA ALA A 174 -11.77 -8.02 -31.84
C ALA A 174 -10.86 -7.39 -30.77
N CYS A 175 -10.02 -8.20 -30.11
CA CYS A 175 -9.03 -7.72 -29.14
C CYS A 175 -8.00 -6.81 -29.80
N VAL A 176 -7.39 -7.24 -30.92
CA VAL A 176 -6.38 -6.46 -31.64
C VAL A 176 -6.96 -5.17 -32.20
N GLU A 177 -8.13 -5.24 -32.85
CA GLU A 177 -8.84 -4.05 -33.36
C GLU A 177 -9.13 -3.06 -32.23
N SER A 178 -9.62 -3.52 -31.08
CA SER A 178 -9.88 -2.69 -29.90
C SER A 178 -8.61 -2.00 -29.38
N ILE A 179 -7.46 -2.66 -29.41
CA ILE A 179 -6.18 -2.05 -29.00
C ILE A 179 -5.84 -0.88 -29.91
N PHE A 180 -5.91 -1.05 -31.24
CA PHE A 180 -5.59 -0.01 -32.20
C PHE A 180 -6.59 1.15 -32.21
N GLU A 181 -7.88 0.85 -32.02
CA GLU A 181 -8.93 1.88 -32.05
C GLU A 181 -8.98 2.72 -30.77
N LYS A 182 -8.82 2.08 -29.60
CA LYS A 182 -9.04 2.72 -28.30
C LYS A 182 -7.78 3.26 -27.64
N THR A 183 -6.60 2.77 -28.04
CA THR A 183 -5.34 3.19 -27.43
C THR A 183 -4.85 4.50 -28.00
N ALA A 184 -4.62 5.49 -27.13
CA ALA A 184 -4.01 6.77 -27.52
C ALA A 184 -2.49 6.65 -27.72
N TYR A 185 -1.86 5.63 -27.15
CA TYR A 185 -0.42 5.40 -27.26
C TYR A 185 -0.09 4.78 -28.61
N LYS A 186 0.94 5.29 -29.28
CA LYS A 186 1.23 4.95 -30.71
C LYS A 186 2.51 4.16 -30.95
N ASN A 187 3.30 3.88 -29.89
CA ASN A 187 4.56 3.15 -30.04
C ASN A 187 4.57 1.82 -29.26
#